data_056087a7ac984c6bde039e689c988c88
#
_entry.id   056087a7ac984c6bde039e689c988c88
#
_cell.length_a   1.000
_cell.length_b   1.000
_cell.length_c   1.000
_cell.angle_alpha   90.00
_cell.angle_beta   90.00
_cell.angle_gamma   90.00
#
_symmetry.space_group_name_H-M   'P 1'
#
loop_
_entity.id
_entity.type
_entity.pdbx_description
1 polymer ?
#
loop_
_entity_poly.entity_id
_entity_poly.type
_entity_poly.pdbx_seq_one_letter_code
_entity_poly.pdbx_strand_id
1 'polypeptide(L)'
;VGQVAAATVFVIGAGLALRSVRASVRYDVGLDPTDVAIAWQEPPEEELPPAQLRNRFLEVGERVRAHPEVEAVAVARNAEAHPLTEDFASAMVEREEGEPLRVRFNAVTPGYLEMLGIPVLRGRAVQSGDVEGAPRVAVVNQAFLDRFLPGGDGVGERFRVTRWFDADLQQDQEAATLEIVGVV
;
A
#
# COMPACT_ATOMS: atom_id res chain seq x y z
N VAL A 1 29.23 -38.77 22.49
CA VAL A 1 29.03 -38.45 21.05
C VAL A 1 27.71 -37.74 20.85
N GLY A 2 26.59 -38.19 21.43
CA GLY A 2 25.28 -37.55 21.23
C GLY A 2 25.15 -36.09 21.69
N GLN A 3 25.79 -35.75 22.84
CA GLN A 3 25.77 -34.38 23.37
C GLN A 3 26.49 -33.37 22.45
N VAL A 4 27.63 -33.78 21.88
CA VAL A 4 28.39 -32.93 20.95
C VAL A 4 27.58 -32.68 19.67
N ALA A 5 26.93 -33.71 19.13
CA ALA A 5 26.08 -33.58 17.95
C ALA A 5 24.89 -32.64 18.22
N ALA A 6 24.22 -32.79 19.38
CA ALA A 6 23.12 -31.89 19.77
C ALA A 6 23.59 -30.43 19.92
N ALA A 7 24.73 -30.22 20.63
CA ALA A 7 25.30 -28.88 20.79
C ALA A 7 25.63 -28.23 19.43
N THR A 8 26.19 -28.98 18.50
CA THR A 8 26.51 -28.48 17.15
C THR A 8 25.25 -28.05 16.39
N VAL A 9 24.17 -28.85 16.45
CA VAL A 9 22.89 -28.50 15.82
C VAL A 9 22.31 -27.21 16.41
N PHE A 10 22.34 -27.05 17.73
CA PHE A 10 21.88 -25.82 18.38
C PHE A 10 22.72 -24.60 18.01
N VAL A 11 24.05 -24.71 17.93
CA VAL A 11 24.93 -23.61 17.53
C VAL A 11 24.66 -23.20 16.07
N ILE A 12 24.51 -24.16 15.17
CA ILE A 12 24.19 -23.89 13.77
C ILE A 12 22.78 -23.24 13.66
N GLY A 13 21.80 -23.82 14.36
CA GLY A 13 20.44 -23.26 14.37
C GLY A 13 20.38 -21.81 14.90
N ALA A 14 21.06 -21.54 16.01
CA ALA A 14 21.17 -20.20 16.57
C ALA A 14 21.89 -19.23 15.62
N GLY A 15 22.95 -19.69 14.95
CA GLY A 15 23.68 -18.90 13.96
C GLY A 15 22.79 -18.54 12.74
N LEU A 16 22.01 -19.50 12.24
CA LEU A 16 21.07 -19.27 11.16
C LEU A 16 19.94 -18.32 11.57
N ALA A 17 19.38 -18.50 12.77
CA ALA A 17 18.36 -17.61 13.30
C ALA A 17 18.88 -16.17 13.44
N LEU A 18 20.07 -16.00 14.02
CA LEU A 18 20.69 -14.67 14.14
C LEU A 18 20.98 -14.02 12.78
N ARG A 19 21.42 -14.82 11.80
CA ARG A 19 21.63 -14.35 10.44
C ARG A 19 20.31 -13.92 9.79
N SER A 20 19.25 -14.68 9.97
CA SER A 20 17.92 -14.36 9.47
C SER A 20 17.38 -13.05 10.06
N VAL A 21 17.47 -12.89 11.39
CA VAL A 21 17.06 -11.66 12.07
C VAL A 21 17.88 -10.45 11.57
N ARG A 22 19.20 -10.58 11.45
CA ARG A 22 20.05 -9.51 10.93
C ARG A 22 19.72 -9.14 9.48
N ALA A 23 19.36 -10.10 8.66
CA ALA A 23 18.94 -9.86 7.29
C ALA A 23 17.60 -9.11 7.26
N SER A 24 16.65 -9.49 8.12
CA SER A 24 15.33 -8.84 8.21
C SER A 24 15.43 -7.40 8.71
N VAL A 25 16.28 -7.11 9.69
CA VAL A 25 16.49 -5.75 10.23
C VAL A 25 17.19 -4.82 9.21
N ARG A 26 17.94 -5.39 8.27
CA ARG A 26 18.66 -4.62 7.22
C ARG A 26 17.88 -4.52 5.92
N TYR A 27 16.70 -5.12 5.86
CA TYR A 27 15.89 -5.04 4.66
C TYR A 27 15.33 -3.63 4.52
N ASP A 28 15.79 -2.92 3.51
CA ASP A 28 15.24 -1.63 3.13
C ASP A 28 13.87 -1.88 2.51
N VAL A 29 12.82 -1.47 3.22
CA VAL A 29 11.43 -1.59 2.75
C VAL A 29 11.04 -0.47 1.79
N GLY A 30 11.98 0.44 1.46
CA GLY A 30 11.75 1.55 0.53
C GLY A 30 10.90 2.67 1.10
N LEU A 31 10.76 2.74 2.43
CA LEU A 31 10.07 3.82 3.13
C LEU A 31 10.86 4.22 4.40
N ASP A 32 10.72 5.47 4.82
CA ASP A 32 11.30 5.98 6.07
C ASP A 32 10.20 6.07 7.14
N PRO A 33 10.17 5.16 8.13
CA PRO A 33 9.21 5.19 9.22
C PRO A 33 9.62 6.11 10.36
N THR A 34 10.73 6.82 10.26
CA THR A 34 11.22 7.70 11.32
C THR A 34 10.22 8.81 11.56
N ASP A 35 9.86 9.03 12.81
CA ASP A 35 8.89 10.06 13.25
C ASP A 35 7.48 9.91 12.66
N VAL A 36 7.14 8.73 12.10
CA VAL A 36 5.80 8.41 11.61
C VAL A 36 5.01 7.71 12.69
N ALA A 37 3.87 8.28 13.05
CA ALA A 37 2.86 7.64 13.89
C ALA A 37 1.69 7.16 13.04
N ILE A 38 1.23 5.94 13.28
CA ILE A 38 0.05 5.39 12.63
C ILE A 38 -1.06 5.30 13.65
N ALA A 39 -2.20 5.89 13.31
CA ALA A 39 -3.42 5.73 14.07
C ALA A 39 -4.50 5.16 13.15
N TRP A 40 -5.21 4.16 13.63
CA TRP A 40 -6.36 3.62 12.91
C TRP A 40 -7.63 3.87 13.70
N GLN A 41 -8.69 4.05 12.97
CA GLN A 41 -10.01 4.21 13.51
C GLN A 41 -10.90 3.14 12.88
N GLU A 42 -11.53 2.35 13.70
CA GLU A 42 -12.54 1.42 13.24
C GLU A 42 -13.75 2.18 12.67
N PRO A 43 -14.34 1.69 11.59
CA PRO A 43 -15.61 2.22 11.11
C PRO A 43 -16.64 2.21 12.25
N PRO A 44 -17.54 3.19 12.30
CA PRO A 44 -18.62 3.15 13.29
C PRO A 44 -19.50 1.91 13.06
N GLU A 45 -20.10 1.38 14.14
CA GLU A 45 -21.04 0.26 14.07
C GLU A 45 -22.26 0.56 13.18
N GLU A 46 -22.56 1.83 12.97
CA GLU A 46 -23.62 2.28 12.08
C GLU A 46 -23.13 2.25 10.63
N GLU A 47 -23.85 1.57 9.75
CA GLU A 47 -23.56 1.55 8.31
C GLU A 47 -23.72 2.95 7.70
N LEU A 48 -22.61 3.65 7.51
CA LEU A 48 -22.58 4.93 6.82
C LEU A 48 -22.38 4.74 5.31
N PRO A 49 -23.01 5.57 4.48
CA PRO A 49 -22.69 5.61 3.06
C PRO A 49 -21.19 5.86 2.83
N PRO A 50 -20.53 5.20 1.85
CA PRO A 50 -19.08 5.30 1.64
C PRO A 50 -18.55 6.73 1.54
N ALA A 51 -19.30 7.64 0.94
CA ALA A 51 -18.94 9.05 0.85
C ALA A 51 -18.91 9.76 2.22
N GLN A 52 -19.86 9.43 3.11
CA GLN A 52 -19.88 10.00 4.46
C GLN A 52 -18.75 9.44 5.31
N LEU A 53 -18.49 8.14 5.22
CA LEU A 53 -17.38 7.50 5.91
C LEU A 53 -16.05 8.13 5.48
N ARG A 54 -15.81 8.27 4.18
CA ARG A 54 -14.63 8.93 3.64
C ARG A 54 -14.47 10.36 4.19
N ASN A 55 -15.52 11.17 4.14
CA ASN A 55 -15.48 12.55 4.61
C ASN A 55 -15.15 12.63 6.12
N ARG A 56 -15.65 11.69 6.91
CA ARG A 56 -15.34 11.61 8.34
C ARG A 56 -13.85 11.35 8.58
N PHE A 57 -13.24 10.43 7.84
CA PHE A 57 -11.81 10.16 7.96
C PHE A 57 -10.95 11.36 7.51
N LEU A 58 -11.35 12.04 6.43
CA LEU A 58 -10.67 13.25 5.99
C LEU A 58 -10.76 14.37 7.04
N GLU A 59 -11.94 14.56 7.66
CA GLU A 59 -12.12 15.54 8.73
C GLU A 59 -11.24 15.23 9.95
N VAL A 60 -11.11 13.98 10.34
CA VAL A 60 -10.18 13.56 11.41
C VAL A 60 -8.74 13.90 11.00
N GLY A 61 -8.33 13.61 9.77
CA GLY A 61 -7.03 13.98 9.26
C GLY A 61 -6.74 15.47 9.35
N GLU A 62 -7.71 16.33 8.98
CA GLU A 62 -7.56 17.78 9.10
C GLU A 62 -7.44 18.25 10.55
N ARG A 63 -8.18 17.65 11.47
CA ARG A 63 -8.06 17.96 12.91
C ARG A 63 -6.70 17.59 13.46
N VAL A 64 -6.15 16.44 13.06
CA VAL A 64 -4.80 16.01 13.46
C VAL A 64 -3.75 16.96 12.88
N ARG A 65 -3.90 17.35 11.62
CA ARG A 65 -3.00 18.29 10.94
C ARG A 65 -2.95 19.66 11.61
N ALA A 66 -4.04 20.08 12.25
CA ALA A 66 -4.10 21.34 12.97
C ALA A 66 -3.28 21.36 14.28
N HIS A 67 -2.77 20.19 14.73
CA HIS A 67 -1.94 20.13 15.94
C HIS A 67 -0.53 20.64 15.64
N PRO A 68 0.04 21.56 16.48
CA PRO A 68 1.30 22.24 16.19
C PRO A 68 2.53 21.32 16.12
N GLU A 69 2.48 20.12 16.67
CA GLU A 69 3.56 19.13 16.63
C GLU A 69 3.46 18.18 15.43
N VAL A 70 2.45 18.35 14.58
CA VAL A 70 2.21 17.49 13.42
C VAL A 70 2.62 18.21 12.15
N GLU A 71 3.65 17.74 11.48
CA GLU A 71 4.17 18.33 10.25
C GLU A 71 3.34 17.94 9.03
N ALA A 72 2.92 16.68 8.95
CA ALA A 72 2.14 16.16 7.83
C ALA A 72 1.13 15.12 8.28
N VAL A 73 0.04 15.00 7.54
CA VAL A 73 -0.98 13.95 7.73
C VAL A 73 -1.39 13.43 6.37
N ALA A 74 -1.41 12.13 6.24
CA ALA A 74 -2.02 11.45 5.12
C ALA A 74 -3.02 10.40 5.63
N VAL A 75 -4.09 10.22 4.90
CA VAL A 75 -5.08 9.18 5.18
C VAL A 75 -4.90 8.07 4.17
N ALA A 76 -4.83 6.84 4.67
CA ALA A 76 -4.77 5.65 3.85
C ALA A 76 -5.89 4.71 4.27
N ARG A 77 -6.48 4.00 3.31
CA ARG A 77 -7.55 3.06 3.59
C ARG A 77 -7.06 1.89 4.44
N ASN A 78 -5.90 1.35 4.09
CA ASN A 78 -5.25 0.27 4.81
C ASN A 78 -3.95 0.80 5.43
N ALA A 79 -4.05 1.35 6.62
CA ALA A 79 -2.86 1.77 7.38
C ALA A 79 -2.02 0.56 7.84
N GLU A 80 -2.64 -0.60 7.93
CA GLU A 80 -2.00 -1.86 8.30
C GLU A 80 -1.27 -2.53 7.12
N ALA A 81 -0.53 -1.78 6.34
CA ALA A 81 0.39 -2.37 5.37
C ALA A 81 1.54 -3.11 6.09
N HIS A 82 1.20 -3.88 7.13
CA HIS A 82 2.17 -4.76 7.77
C HIS A 82 2.41 -5.95 6.84
N PRO A 83 3.65 -6.22 6.43
CA PRO A 83 3.95 -7.28 5.47
C PRO A 83 3.57 -8.69 5.93
N LEU A 84 3.15 -8.85 7.19
CA LEU A 84 2.77 -10.12 7.80
C LEU A 84 1.25 -10.29 7.98
N THR A 85 0.42 -9.30 7.66
CA THR A 85 -1.04 -9.45 7.70
C THR A 85 -1.56 -9.79 6.30
N GLU A 86 -2.46 -10.75 6.20
CA GLU A 86 -3.08 -11.16 4.92
C GLU A 86 -4.20 -10.21 4.47
N ASP A 87 -4.56 -9.24 5.32
CA ASP A 87 -5.71 -8.33 5.15
C ASP A 87 -5.44 -7.13 4.24
N PHE A 88 -4.71 -7.36 3.16
CA PHE A 88 -4.55 -6.32 2.14
C PHE A 88 -5.76 -6.26 1.23
N ALA A 89 -6.26 -5.06 0.97
CA ALA A 89 -7.12 -4.85 -0.16
C ALA A 89 -6.39 -5.28 -1.44
N SER A 90 -7.07 -6.02 -2.27
CA SER A 90 -6.52 -6.52 -3.52
C SER A 90 -7.52 -6.32 -4.66
N ALA A 91 -6.99 -6.31 -5.87
CA ALA A 91 -7.78 -6.14 -7.07
C ALA A 91 -7.35 -7.12 -8.15
N MET A 92 -8.28 -7.48 -9.03
CA MET A 92 -7.97 -8.21 -10.25
C MET A 92 -7.81 -7.20 -11.38
N VAL A 93 -6.63 -7.21 -11.97
CA VAL A 93 -6.30 -6.36 -13.12
C VAL A 93 -6.35 -7.20 -14.38
N GLU A 94 -7.12 -6.74 -15.36
CA GLU A 94 -7.22 -7.35 -16.69
C GLU A 94 -5.89 -7.19 -17.44
N ARG A 95 -5.48 -8.22 -18.16
CA ARG A 95 -4.31 -8.21 -19.02
C ARG A 95 -4.74 -8.41 -20.46
N GLU A 96 -3.99 -7.83 -21.39
CA GLU A 96 -4.23 -8.05 -22.82
C GLU A 96 -4.05 -9.51 -23.21
N GLU A 97 -3.07 -10.17 -22.58
CA GLU A 97 -2.80 -11.60 -22.77
C GLU A 97 -2.63 -12.30 -21.43
N GLY A 98 -3.21 -13.47 -21.29
CA GLY A 98 -3.09 -14.35 -20.12
C GLY A 98 -4.15 -14.14 -19.06
N GLU A 99 -3.92 -14.74 -17.89
CA GLU A 99 -4.83 -14.69 -16.75
C GLU A 99 -4.80 -13.31 -16.08
N PRO A 100 -5.94 -12.84 -15.53
CA PRO A 100 -5.97 -11.60 -14.75
C PRO A 100 -4.97 -11.64 -13.59
N LEU A 101 -4.31 -10.52 -13.34
CA LEU A 101 -3.31 -10.40 -12.28
C LEU A 101 -3.96 -9.90 -11.00
N ARG A 102 -3.77 -10.65 -9.90
CA ARG A 102 -4.14 -10.17 -8.57
C ARG A 102 -3.04 -9.24 -8.04
N VAL A 103 -3.41 -8.01 -7.72
CA VAL A 103 -2.51 -6.99 -7.19
C VAL A 103 -3.00 -6.52 -5.82
N ARG A 104 -2.08 -6.10 -4.97
CA ARG A 104 -2.41 -5.38 -3.73
C ARG A 104 -2.49 -3.90 -4.04
N PHE A 105 -3.39 -3.20 -3.38
CA PHE A 105 -3.52 -1.75 -3.53
C PHE A 105 -3.84 -1.07 -2.20
N ASN A 106 -3.58 0.21 -2.16
CA ASN A 106 -4.00 1.09 -1.09
C ASN A 106 -4.61 2.37 -1.69
N ALA A 107 -5.70 2.85 -1.12
CA ALA A 107 -6.24 4.14 -1.47
C ALA A 107 -5.70 5.18 -0.49
N VAL A 108 -5.03 6.19 -1.01
CA VAL A 108 -4.27 7.15 -0.21
C VAL A 108 -4.63 8.59 -0.59
N THR A 109 -4.47 9.50 0.36
CA THR A 109 -4.58 10.94 0.08
C THR A 109 -3.25 11.51 -0.45
N PRO A 110 -3.28 12.70 -1.08
CA PRO A 110 -2.08 13.43 -1.44
C PRO A 110 -1.10 13.58 -0.25
N GLY A 111 0.20 13.58 -0.53
CA GLY A 111 1.25 13.67 0.48
C GLY A 111 1.64 12.34 1.14
N TYR A 112 0.91 11.25 0.89
CA TYR A 112 1.19 9.94 1.51
C TYR A 112 2.59 9.40 1.18
N LEU A 113 2.99 9.45 -0.09
CA LEU A 113 4.30 8.97 -0.52
C LEU A 113 5.43 9.84 0.04
N GLU A 114 5.24 11.14 0.03
CA GLU A 114 6.21 12.12 0.56
C GLU A 114 6.42 11.93 2.06
N MET A 115 5.33 11.76 2.83
CA MET A 115 5.37 11.54 4.27
C MET A 115 6.14 10.25 4.63
N LEU A 116 6.04 9.22 3.80
CA LEU A 116 6.76 7.96 4.00
C LEU A 116 8.16 7.93 3.35
N GLY A 117 8.62 9.03 2.78
CA GLY A 117 9.91 9.09 2.08
C GLY A 117 9.98 8.22 0.83
N ILE A 118 8.84 7.82 0.25
CA ILE A 118 8.79 6.98 -0.94
C ILE A 118 9.02 7.85 -2.18
N PRO A 119 10.16 7.71 -2.88
CA PRO A 119 10.46 8.55 -4.03
C PRO A 119 9.62 8.17 -5.24
N VAL A 120 9.07 9.17 -5.92
CA VAL A 120 8.47 8.99 -7.24
C VAL A 120 9.61 8.96 -8.27
N LEU A 121 9.80 7.82 -8.90
CA LEU A 121 10.87 7.60 -9.88
C LEU A 121 10.52 8.20 -11.25
N ARG A 122 9.24 8.15 -11.63
CA ARG A 122 8.72 8.70 -12.90
C ARG A 122 7.31 9.22 -12.70
N GLY A 123 6.95 10.25 -13.46
CA GLY A 123 5.62 10.85 -13.37
C GLY A 123 5.39 11.69 -12.12
N ARG A 124 4.26 11.51 -11.47
CA ARG A 124 3.86 12.28 -10.28
C ARG A 124 3.17 11.42 -9.22
N ALA A 125 3.16 11.90 -7.99
CA ALA A 125 2.33 11.38 -6.92
C ALA A 125 0.84 11.72 -7.13
N VAL A 126 -0.02 11.15 -6.29
CA VAL A 126 -1.44 11.54 -6.19
C VAL A 126 -1.53 12.99 -5.73
N GLN A 127 -2.40 13.76 -6.37
CA GLN A 127 -2.57 15.19 -6.13
C GLN A 127 -3.99 15.53 -5.68
N SER A 128 -4.17 16.72 -5.13
CA SER A 128 -5.48 17.21 -4.66
C SER A 128 -6.52 17.37 -5.75
N GLY A 129 -6.11 17.41 -7.03
CA GLY A 129 -7.01 17.41 -8.17
C GLY A 129 -7.52 16.02 -8.57
N ASP A 130 -6.95 14.94 -8.04
CA ASP A 130 -7.37 13.56 -8.30
C ASP A 130 -8.56 13.19 -7.39
N VAL A 131 -9.68 13.89 -7.57
CA VAL A 131 -10.89 13.77 -6.76
C VAL A 131 -11.95 12.90 -7.41
N GLU A 132 -13.00 12.58 -6.68
CA GLU A 132 -14.16 11.88 -7.22
C GLU A 132 -14.79 12.68 -8.37
N GLY A 133 -15.07 11.98 -9.47
CA GLY A 133 -15.54 12.61 -10.71
C GLY A 133 -14.43 12.96 -11.71
N ALA A 134 -13.16 13.01 -11.28
CA ALA A 134 -12.01 13.06 -12.16
C ALA A 134 -11.64 11.65 -12.68
N PRO A 135 -10.83 11.55 -13.76
CA PRO A 135 -10.28 10.28 -14.17
C PRO A 135 -9.56 9.58 -13.01
N ARG A 136 -9.83 8.30 -12.80
CA ARG A 136 -9.18 7.53 -11.74
C ARG A 136 -7.71 7.34 -12.07
N VAL A 137 -6.85 7.61 -11.12
CA VAL A 137 -5.39 7.51 -11.27
C VAL A 137 -4.79 6.47 -10.34
N ALA A 138 -3.61 5.97 -10.70
CA ALA A 138 -2.83 5.09 -9.86
C ALA A 138 -1.35 5.46 -9.91
N VAL A 139 -0.68 5.32 -8.78
CA VAL A 139 0.78 5.22 -8.71
C VAL A 139 1.12 3.75 -8.51
N VAL A 140 2.03 3.23 -9.30
CA VAL A 140 2.38 1.81 -9.31
C VAL A 140 3.86 1.63 -8.97
N ASN A 141 4.23 0.47 -8.46
CA ASN A 141 5.62 0.13 -8.27
C ASN A 141 6.23 -0.54 -9.50
N GLN A 142 7.56 -0.59 -9.56
CA GLN A 142 8.27 -1.21 -10.68
C GLN A 142 7.87 -2.68 -10.88
N ALA A 143 7.61 -3.42 -9.81
CA ALA A 143 7.20 -4.83 -9.91
C ALA A 143 5.83 -5.02 -10.60
N PHE A 144 4.93 -4.04 -10.48
CA PHE A 144 3.68 -4.02 -11.24
C PHE A 144 3.95 -3.83 -12.72
N LEU A 145 4.80 -2.85 -13.08
CA LEU A 145 5.14 -2.60 -14.49
C LEU A 145 5.79 -3.81 -15.15
N ASP A 146 6.75 -4.43 -14.48
CA ASP A 146 7.47 -5.59 -15.02
C ASP A 146 6.55 -6.76 -15.35
N ARG A 147 5.45 -6.89 -14.59
CA ARG A 147 4.45 -7.96 -14.79
C ARG A 147 3.32 -7.57 -15.73
N PHE A 148 2.96 -6.29 -15.75
CA PHE A 148 1.77 -5.81 -16.45
C PHE A 148 2.11 -5.20 -17.82
N LEU A 149 3.21 -4.43 -17.89
CA LEU A 149 3.68 -3.72 -19.09
C LEU A 149 5.18 -3.95 -19.30
N PRO A 150 5.62 -5.18 -19.62
CA PRO A 150 7.04 -5.47 -19.79
C PRO A 150 7.68 -4.56 -20.86
N GLY A 151 8.66 -3.74 -20.44
CA GLY A 151 9.37 -2.81 -21.32
C GLY A 151 8.68 -1.47 -21.59
N GLY A 152 7.53 -1.21 -21.00
CA GLY A 152 6.82 0.08 -21.06
C GLY A 152 7.34 1.10 -20.06
N ASP A 153 7.13 2.39 -20.33
CA ASP A 153 7.43 3.48 -19.39
C ASP A 153 6.40 3.55 -18.25
N GLY A 154 5.21 3.09 -18.50
CA GLY A 154 4.09 2.97 -17.56
C GLY A 154 3.27 4.25 -17.39
N VAL A 155 3.90 5.41 -17.34
CA VAL A 155 3.19 6.69 -17.14
C VAL A 155 2.32 7.02 -18.35
N GLY A 156 1.03 7.32 -18.09
CA GLY A 156 0.03 7.57 -19.12
C GLY A 156 -0.70 6.31 -19.60
N GLU A 157 -0.17 5.13 -19.30
CA GLU A 157 -0.83 3.87 -19.64
C GLU A 157 -2.05 3.63 -18.77
N ARG A 158 -3.01 2.88 -19.31
CA ARG A 158 -4.27 2.59 -18.62
C ARG A 158 -4.43 1.09 -18.41
N PHE A 159 -4.95 0.75 -17.26
CA PHE A 159 -5.30 -0.62 -16.94
C PHE A 159 -6.70 -0.70 -16.36
N ARG A 160 -7.33 -1.85 -16.53
CA ARG A 160 -8.68 -2.09 -16.04
C ARG A 160 -8.65 -3.01 -14.83
N VAL A 161 -9.26 -2.55 -13.75
CA VAL A 161 -9.59 -3.37 -12.59
C VAL A 161 -10.98 -3.95 -12.82
N THR A 162 -11.08 -5.27 -12.80
CA THR A 162 -12.35 -5.97 -13.04
C THR A 162 -13.05 -6.37 -11.75
N ARG A 163 -12.29 -6.54 -10.67
CA ARG A 163 -12.83 -6.91 -9.36
C ARG A 163 -11.95 -6.33 -8.25
N TRP A 164 -12.59 -5.85 -7.20
CA TRP A 164 -11.97 -5.39 -5.99
C TRP A 164 -12.26 -6.39 -4.86
N PHE A 165 -11.25 -6.70 -4.07
CA PHE A 165 -11.37 -7.52 -2.87
C PHE A 165 -10.95 -6.67 -1.68
N ASP A 166 -11.91 -6.32 -0.90
CA ASP A 166 -11.71 -5.54 0.31
C ASP A 166 -12.53 -6.20 1.41
N ALA A 167 -11.88 -6.52 2.52
CA ALA A 167 -12.53 -7.21 3.64
C ALA A 167 -13.66 -6.36 4.26
N ASP A 168 -13.50 -5.03 4.20
CA ASP A 168 -14.45 -4.09 4.82
C ASP A 168 -15.57 -3.65 3.87
N LEU A 169 -15.38 -3.81 2.56
CA LEU A 169 -16.41 -3.51 1.57
C LEU A 169 -17.07 -4.82 1.11
N GLN A 170 -18.16 -5.15 1.72
CA GLN A 170 -19.05 -6.24 1.28
C GLN A 170 -19.75 -5.94 -0.07
N GLN A 171 -19.38 -4.85 -0.75
CA GLN A 171 -19.94 -4.46 -2.03
C GLN A 171 -18.94 -4.68 -3.15
N ASP A 172 -19.36 -5.43 -4.17
CA ASP A 172 -18.66 -5.52 -5.46
C ASP A 172 -18.56 -4.11 -6.05
N GLN A 173 -17.37 -3.50 -5.96
CA GLN A 173 -17.16 -2.23 -6.65
C GLN A 173 -17.14 -2.48 -8.16
N GLU A 174 -17.76 -1.58 -8.91
CA GLU A 174 -17.77 -1.65 -10.36
C GLU A 174 -16.35 -1.64 -10.94
N ALA A 175 -16.19 -2.39 -12.03
CA ALA A 175 -14.93 -2.38 -12.78
C ALA A 175 -14.55 -0.93 -13.16
N ALA A 176 -13.27 -0.62 -13.02
CA ALA A 176 -12.77 0.72 -13.25
C ALA A 176 -11.52 0.71 -14.11
N THR A 177 -11.38 1.71 -14.96
CA THR A 177 -10.13 1.99 -15.67
C THR A 177 -9.35 3.06 -14.90
N LEU A 178 -8.08 2.78 -14.64
CA LEU A 178 -7.17 3.70 -13.98
C LEU A 178 -6.03 4.06 -14.93
N GLU A 179 -5.57 5.31 -14.84
CA GLU A 179 -4.40 5.81 -15.55
C GLU A 179 -3.19 5.83 -14.60
N ILE A 180 -2.08 5.29 -15.06
CA ILE A 180 -0.81 5.33 -14.30
C ILE A 180 -0.25 6.74 -14.42
N VAL A 181 -0.19 7.46 -13.30
CA VAL A 181 0.34 8.82 -13.25
C VAL A 181 1.74 8.89 -12.67
N GLY A 182 2.19 7.83 -11.99
CA GLY A 182 3.52 7.76 -11.42
C GLY A 182 3.99 6.34 -11.15
N VAL A 183 5.30 6.23 -10.98
CA VAL A 183 6.02 4.98 -10.68
C VAL A 183 6.93 5.21 -9.49
N VAL A 184 6.89 4.30 -8.51
CA VAL A 184 7.72 4.27 -7.30
C VAL A 184 8.58 3.02 -7.25
#